data_5813ee09df3ae4136ee9425e30a8dffc
#
_entry.id   5813ee09df3ae4136ee9425e30a8dffc
#
_cell.length_a   1.000
_cell.length_b   1.000
_cell.length_c   1.000
_cell.angle_alpha   90.00
_cell.angle_beta   90.00
_cell.angle_gamma   90.00
#
_symmetry.space_group_name_H-M   'P 1'
#
loop_
_entity.id
_entity.type
_entity.pdbx_description
1 polymer ?
#
loop_
_entity_poly.entity_id
_entity_poly.type
_entity_poly.pdbx_seq_one_letter_code
_entity_poly.pdbx_strand_id
1 'polypeptide(L)'
;MSDVTFQHAEYVKNLPYWQKLDDVCEGEDAVKAKGEKYLPMPNAHDKSPANKSAYEAYLTRAVFYEVTGTTSNSLVGAAFATDPSFKFPPELAHLERNANGAGLSTYQLAQNGIRHLLKHYRCALYVDYPDVPPARNLAEFKAQKAYPMIHLLNALDVVNWDSVMIDNQKKLCLVVIREFKSERGADGFSKTEQEQYRVLRLEQEGNGEYIYSVQVYTKGEKGNWVGGDKKFPTDYNGNFWTYIPFTFVGAIDNSEEIKKPPLLPLANLNLAHYRDSADFQESVFYMGQPQYFAKGVTWEWYDQAKKRGIYIGAKVLLPLPENGGLGIVQADPNTLAREAMKDKWEKMKEMGARLIEKGTAGKKTATEANSDDAVQHSVLSLCVVNMNEALSAALRWAAKFVMPNVDVLTKDDLMFEISQEFNKQGYLAELARQ
;
A
#
# COMPACT_ATOMS: atom_id res chain seq x y z
N MET A 1 24.71 9.40 19.10
CA MET A 1 24.78 8.00 18.62
C MET A 1 23.42 7.68 18.01
N SER A 2 23.38 7.10 16.81
CA SER A 2 22.15 6.56 16.24
C SER A 2 21.70 5.37 17.08
N ASP A 3 20.43 5.30 17.42
CA ASP A 3 19.82 4.19 18.14
C ASP A 3 19.02 3.26 17.20
N VAL A 4 18.27 2.35 17.75
CA VAL A 4 17.48 1.38 17.00
C VAL A 4 16.40 2.04 16.12
N THR A 5 16.05 3.30 16.36
CA THR A 5 15.06 4.07 15.59
C THR A 5 15.63 4.73 14.33
N PHE A 6 16.93 4.56 14.08
CA PHE A 6 17.55 5.11 12.86
C PHE A 6 16.91 4.54 11.61
N GLN A 7 16.54 5.44 10.69
CA GLN A 7 15.89 5.10 9.44
C GLN A 7 16.87 5.21 8.28
N HIS A 8 16.86 4.21 7.41
CA HIS A 8 17.67 4.21 6.18
C HIS A 8 17.27 5.37 5.25
N ALA A 9 18.25 5.99 4.60
CA ALA A 9 18.02 7.16 3.75
C ALA A 9 16.98 6.90 2.63
N GLU A 10 17.03 5.72 1.98
CA GLU A 10 16.05 5.34 0.95
C GLU A 10 14.66 5.10 1.54
N TYR A 11 14.54 4.65 2.80
CA TYR A 11 13.27 4.56 3.51
C TYR A 11 12.64 5.95 3.66
N VAL A 12 13.37 6.91 4.21
CA VAL A 12 12.90 8.28 4.43
C VAL A 12 12.49 8.95 3.12
N LYS A 13 13.28 8.77 2.07
CA LYS A 13 13.02 9.31 0.71
C LYS A 13 11.72 8.78 0.11
N ASN A 14 11.40 7.49 0.32
CA ASN A 14 10.24 6.84 -0.30
C ASN A 14 8.98 6.87 0.58
N LEU A 15 9.11 7.12 1.88
CA LEU A 15 8.01 7.16 2.85
C LEU A 15 6.83 8.04 2.40
N PRO A 16 7.02 9.26 1.85
CA PRO A 16 5.91 10.10 1.39
C PRO A 16 5.13 9.49 0.22
N TYR A 17 5.78 8.69 -0.64
CA TYR A 17 5.12 8.00 -1.75
C TYR A 17 4.26 6.83 -1.25
N TRP A 18 4.77 6.06 -0.29
CA TRP A 18 4.04 4.96 0.32
C TRP A 18 2.80 5.43 1.08
N GLN A 19 2.95 6.46 1.91
CA GLN A 19 1.84 7.08 2.63
C GLN A 19 0.77 7.65 1.68
N LYS A 20 1.19 8.29 0.58
CA LYS A 20 0.25 8.78 -0.44
C LYS A 20 -0.55 7.64 -1.06
N LEU A 21 0.13 6.54 -1.42
CA LEU A 21 -0.52 5.39 -2.02
C LEU A 21 -1.43 4.65 -1.04
N ASP A 22 -1.08 4.61 0.25
CA ASP A 22 -1.98 4.10 1.27
C ASP A 22 -3.24 4.94 1.36
N ASP A 23 -3.11 6.27 1.51
CA ASP A 23 -4.24 7.20 1.58
C ASP A 23 -5.17 7.07 0.33
N VAL A 24 -4.57 7.04 -0.89
CA VAL A 24 -5.33 6.98 -2.15
C VAL A 24 -5.98 5.61 -2.38
N CYS A 25 -5.34 4.53 -1.98
CA CYS A 25 -5.92 3.18 -2.11
C CYS A 25 -6.92 2.84 -1.01
N GLU A 26 -6.87 3.52 0.14
CA GLU A 26 -7.86 3.38 1.22
C GLU A 26 -9.19 4.02 0.83
N GLY A 27 -9.17 5.09 0.02
CA GLY A 27 -10.36 5.67 -0.58
C GLY A 27 -10.68 7.10 -0.16
N GLU A 28 -11.94 7.49 -0.41
CA GLU A 28 -12.39 8.88 -0.28
C GLU A 28 -12.20 9.45 1.13
N ASP A 29 -12.56 8.69 2.15
CA ASP A 29 -12.49 9.15 3.54
C ASP A 29 -11.05 9.44 3.96
N ALA A 30 -10.10 8.57 3.60
CA ALA A 30 -8.68 8.77 3.89
C ALA A 30 -8.11 9.99 3.14
N VAL A 31 -8.48 10.17 1.87
CA VAL A 31 -8.04 11.31 1.06
C VAL A 31 -8.61 12.62 1.62
N LYS A 32 -9.91 12.68 1.96
CA LYS A 32 -10.56 13.86 2.54
C LYS A 32 -9.99 14.21 3.91
N ALA A 33 -9.69 13.23 4.75
CA ALA A 33 -9.09 13.44 6.07
C ALA A 33 -7.73 14.15 6.01
N LYS A 34 -7.02 14.10 4.88
CA LYS A 34 -5.74 14.82 4.69
C LYS A 34 -5.91 16.29 4.28
N GLY A 35 -7.13 16.74 3.96
CA GLY A 35 -7.47 18.12 3.69
C GLY A 35 -6.55 18.81 2.69
N GLU A 36 -5.93 19.90 3.10
CA GLU A 36 -5.07 20.75 2.25
C GLU A 36 -3.87 20.00 1.61
N LYS A 37 -3.46 18.86 2.15
CA LYS A 37 -2.38 18.04 1.56
C LYS A 37 -2.75 17.59 0.14
N TYR A 38 -4.01 17.22 -0.09
CA TYR A 38 -4.49 16.69 -1.38
C TYR A 38 -5.43 17.64 -2.12
N LEU A 39 -6.19 18.46 -1.38
CA LEU A 39 -7.07 19.48 -1.92
C LEU A 39 -6.68 20.84 -1.33
N PRO A 40 -5.82 21.63 -1.99
CA PRO A 40 -5.43 22.95 -1.51
C PRO A 40 -6.62 23.88 -1.36
N MET A 41 -6.61 24.73 -0.32
CA MET A 41 -7.62 25.76 -0.11
C MET A 41 -7.60 26.77 -1.26
N PRO A 42 -8.72 27.03 -1.95
CA PRO A 42 -8.78 27.96 -3.08
C PRO A 42 -8.27 29.37 -2.75
N ASN A 43 -8.57 29.87 -1.54
CA ASN A 43 -8.09 31.17 -1.05
C ASN A 43 -7.20 31.00 0.19
N ALA A 44 -5.99 30.48 -0.01
CA ALA A 44 -5.05 30.18 1.08
C ALA A 44 -4.54 31.41 1.85
N HIS A 45 -4.68 32.62 1.30
CA HIS A 45 -4.25 33.88 1.96
C HIS A 45 -5.25 34.37 2.99
N ASP A 46 -6.54 34.08 2.81
CA ASP A 46 -7.59 34.45 3.75
C ASP A 46 -7.66 33.45 4.91
N LYS A 47 -7.33 33.89 6.11
CA LYS A 47 -7.35 33.09 7.33
C LYS A 47 -8.63 33.28 8.15
N SER A 48 -9.64 33.96 7.61
CA SER A 48 -10.91 34.21 8.29
C SER A 48 -11.67 32.92 8.60
N PRO A 49 -12.50 32.91 9.67
CA PRO A 49 -13.37 31.76 9.95
C PRO A 49 -14.36 31.48 8.82
N ALA A 50 -14.79 32.52 8.08
CA ALA A 50 -15.68 32.38 6.93
C ALA A 50 -15.01 31.57 5.79
N ASN A 51 -13.75 31.86 5.49
CA ASN A 51 -12.99 31.11 4.48
C ASN A 51 -12.76 29.66 4.89
N LYS A 52 -12.51 29.40 6.19
CA LYS A 52 -12.42 28.01 6.70
C LYS A 52 -13.72 27.25 6.50
N SER A 53 -14.84 27.84 6.85
CA SER A 53 -16.18 27.22 6.66
C SER A 53 -16.48 26.98 5.17
N ALA A 54 -16.09 27.91 4.29
CA ALA A 54 -16.21 27.75 2.85
C ALA A 54 -15.34 26.57 2.34
N TYR A 55 -14.11 26.44 2.86
CA TYR A 55 -13.23 25.32 2.52
C TYR A 55 -13.79 23.97 3.01
N GLU A 56 -14.33 23.88 4.22
CA GLU A 56 -14.98 22.67 4.72
C GLU A 56 -16.16 22.24 3.83
N ALA A 57 -16.94 23.20 3.38
CA ALA A 57 -18.04 22.95 2.43
C ALA A 57 -17.51 22.51 1.06
N TYR A 58 -16.44 23.12 0.55
CA TYR A 58 -15.75 22.74 -0.68
C TYR A 58 -15.20 21.31 -0.60
N LEU A 59 -14.48 20.96 0.48
CA LEU A 59 -13.96 19.63 0.77
C LEU A 59 -15.07 18.57 0.85
N THR A 60 -16.19 18.92 1.48
CA THR A 60 -17.33 18.00 1.63
C THR A 60 -17.97 17.69 0.27
N ARG A 61 -18.10 18.68 -0.61
CA ARG A 61 -18.68 18.50 -1.95
C ARG A 61 -17.77 17.79 -2.94
N ALA A 62 -16.46 17.89 -2.75
CA ALA A 62 -15.49 17.19 -3.61
C ALA A 62 -15.75 15.68 -3.61
N VAL A 63 -15.61 15.04 -4.76
CA VAL A 63 -15.83 13.60 -4.93
C VAL A 63 -14.52 12.95 -5.35
N PHE A 64 -14.06 11.96 -4.59
CA PHE A 64 -12.88 11.16 -4.93
C PHE A 64 -13.33 9.85 -5.55
N TYR A 65 -12.85 9.56 -6.76
CA TYR A 65 -13.09 8.28 -7.42
C TYR A 65 -12.00 7.29 -7.06
N GLU A 66 -12.35 6.15 -6.49
CA GLU A 66 -11.41 5.13 -5.96
C GLU A 66 -10.74 4.29 -7.06
N VAL A 67 -10.28 4.93 -8.14
CA VAL A 67 -9.71 4.26 -9.31
C VAL A 67 -8.44 3.50 -8.98
N THR A 68 -7.53 4.10 -8.21
CA THR A 68 -6.24 3.49 -7.89
C THR A 68 -6.39 2.25 -7.02
N GLY A 69 -7.25 2.31 -6.00
CA GLY A 69 -7.54 1.18 -5.12
C GLY A 69 -8.21 0.02 -5.86
N THR A 70 -9.24 0.34 -6.65
CA THR A 70 -9.95 -0.64 -7.49
C THR A 70 -9.00 -1.29 -8.50
N THR A 71 -8.16 -0.50 -9.21
CA THR A 71 -7.15 -1.03 -10.12
C THR A 71 -6.18 -1.99 -9.42
N SER A 72 -5.70 -1.64 -8.22
CA SER A 72 -4.84 -2.52 -7.42
C SER A 72 -5.51 -3.86 -7.11
N ASN A 73 -6.77 -3.82 -6.65
CA ASN A 73 -7.53 -5.03 -6.32
C ASN A 73 -7.81 -5.89 -7.55
N SER A 74 -8.18 -5.27 -8.68
CA SER A 74 -8.43 -5.97 -9.93
C SER A 74 -7.18 -6.62 -10.52
N LEU A 75 -6.00 -5.98 -10.38
CA LEU A 75 -4.71 -6.57 -10.76
C LEU A 75 -4.37 -7.80 -9.90
N VAL A 76 -4.59 -7.72 -8.58
CA VAL A 76 -4.42 -8.89 -7.70
C VAL A 76 -5.40 -9.99 -8.09
N GLY A 77 -6.67 -9.67 -8.35
CA GLY A 77 -7.66 -10.62 -8.84
C GLY A 77 -7.25 -11.29 -10.15
N ALA A 78 -6.66 -10.52 -11.08
CA ALA A 78 -6.16 -11.06 -12.36
C ALA A 78 -4.97 -12.02 -12.17
N ALA A 79 -4.07 -11.72 -11.23
CA ALA A 79 -2.91 -12.58 -10.91
C ALA A 79 -3.33 -13.91 -10.28
N PHE A 80 -4.43 -13.92 -9.53
CA PHE A 80 -4.96 -15.10 -8.85
C PHE A 80 -6.25 -15.64 -9.49
N ALA A 81 -6.47 -15.35 -10.76
CA ALA A 81 -7.58 -15.91 -11.52
C ALA A 81 -7.46 -17.44 -11.70
N THR A 82 -6.24 -17.96 -11.69
CA THR A 82 -5.91 -19.37 -11.61
C THR A 82 -5.31 -19.64 -10.25
N ASP A 83 -5.79 -20.67 -9.56
CA ASP A 83 -5.26 -21.03 -8.24
C ASP A 83 -3.78 -21.36 -8.31
N PRO A 84 -2.95 -20.91 -7.35
CA PRO A 84 -1.56 -21.29 -7.25
C PRO A 84 -1.39 -22.79 -7.09
N SER A 85 -0.34 -23.31 -7.70
CA SER A 85 0.11 -24.67 -7.46
C SER A 85 0.97 -24.72 -6.20
N PHE A 86 0.72 -25.68 -5.31
CA PHE A 86 1.56 -25.84 -4.13
C PHE A 86 1.72 -27.29 -3.71
N LYS A 87 2.82 -27.57 -3.05
CA LYS A 87 3.12 -28.84 -2.44
C LYS A 87 3.95 -28.62 -1.18
N PHE A 88 3.47 -29.07 -0.06
CA PHE A 88 4.12 -28.96 1.23
C PHE A 88 4.35 -30.33 1.85
N PRO A 89 5.57 -30.61 2.36
CA PRO A 89 5.82 -31.80 3.15
C PRO A 89 5.00 -31.76 4.47
N PRO A 90 4.76 -32.90 5.14
CA PRO A 90 3.98 -32.97 6.35
C PRO A 90 4.41 -32.02 7.46
N GLU A 91 5.70 -31.74 7.58
CA GLU A 91 6.29 -30.84 8.58
C GLU A 91 5.92 -29.38 8.34
N LEU A 92 5.61 -29.00 7.10
CA LEU A 92 5.21 -27.66 6.68
C LEU A 92 3.72 -27.57 6.28
N ALA A 93 2.92 -28.61 6.49
CA ALA A 93 1.52 -28.62 6.11
C ALA A 93 0.69 -27.48 6.76
N HIS A 94 1.12 -26.96 7.90
CA HIS A 94 0.48 -25.82 8.56
C HIS A 94 0.51 -24.53 7.70
N LEU A 95 1.51 -24.36 6.83
CA LEU A 95 1.66 -23.20 5.96
C LEU A 95 0.49 -23.06 4.97
N GLU A 96 -0.18 -24.14 4.63
CA GLU A 96 -1.38 -24.10 3.78
C GLU A 96 -2.47 -23.23 4.38
N ARG A 97 -2.64 -23.25 5.71
CA ARG A 97 -3.75 -22.57 6.40
C ARG A 97 -3.31 -21.41 7.31
N ASN A 98 -2.08 -21.46 7.79
CA ASN A 98 -1.56 -20.48 8.74
C ASN A 98 -0.06 -20.30 8.54
N ALA A 99 0.32 -19.51 7.54
CA ALA A 99 1.71 -19.26 7.21
C ALA A 99 2.41 -18.29 8.19
N ASN A 100 1.66 -17.34 8.77
CA ASN A 100 2.21 -16.25 9.58
C ASN A 100 1.92 -16.36 11.10
N GLY A 101 1.30 -17.43 11.55
CA GLY A 101 0.87 -17.59 12.94
C GLY A 101 -0.41 -16.82 13.33
N ALA A 102 -0.92 -15.93 12.47
CA ALA A 102 -2.11 -15.13 12.68
C ALA A 102 -3.32 -15.59 11.85
N GLY A 103 -3.25 -16.78 11.25
CA GLY A 103 -4.34 -17.38 10.48
C GLY A 103 -4.34 -17.06 8.99
N LEU A 104 -3.33 -16.38 8.44
CA LEU A 104 -3.20 -16.16 7.00
C LEU A 104 -2.54 -17.37 6.33
N SER A 105 -3.18 -17.91 5.29
CA SER A 105 -2.60 -18.95 4.45
C SER A 105 -1.46 -18.41 3.59
N THR A 106 -0.60 -19.28 3.06
CA THR A 106 0.44 -18.89 2.08
C THR A 106 -0.19 -18.23 0.84
N TYR A 107 -1.38 -18.69 0.44
CA TYR A 107 -2.15 -18.08 -0.65
C TYR A 107 -2.50 -16.61 -0.36
N GLN A 108 -3.08 -16.33 0.80
CA GLN A 108 -3.44 -14.96 1.20
C GLN A 108 -2.21 -14.08 1.45
N LEU A 109 -1.14 -14.67 1.98
CA LEU A 109 0.15 -13.99 2.13
C LEU A 109 0.70 -13.55 0.77
N ALA A 110 0.64 -14.42 -0.24
CA ALA A 110 1.07 -14.11 -1.60
C ALA A 110 0.21 -13.01 -2.24
N GLN A 111 -1.12 -13.03 -2.07
CA GLN A 111 -2.02 -11.96 -2.53
C GLN A 111 -1.66 -10.60 -1.91
N ASN A 112 -1.43 -10.58 -0.60
CA ASN A 112 -1.02 -9.36 0.11
C ASN A 112 0.37 -8.88 -0.35
N GLY A 113 1.28 -9.81 -0.63
CA GLY A 113 2.60 -9.48 -1.18
C GLY A 113 2.49 -8.78 -2.53
N ILE A 114 1.73 -9.32 -3.48
CA ILE A 114 1.51 -8.66 -4.79
C ILE A 114 0.89 -7.27 -4.59
N ARG A 115 -0.09 -7.12 -3.67
CA ARG A 115 -0.68 -5.82 -3.35
C ARG A 115 0.36 -4.82 -2.84
N HIS A 116 1.28 -5.25 -1.96
CA HIS A 116 2.37 -4.39 -1.49
C HIS A 116 3.36 -4.03 -2.60
N LEU A 117 3.69 -4.95 -3.50
CA LEU A 117 4.56 -4.65 -4.64
C LEU A 117 3.98 -3.57 -5.55
N LEU A 118 2.68 -3.63 -5.84
CA LEU A 118 1.98 -2.63 -6.65
C LEU A 118 1.92 -1.26 -5.95
N LYS A 119 1.63 -1.25 -4.63
CA LYS A 119 1.48 -0.01 -3.83
C LYS A 119 2.80 0.60 -3.39
N HIS A 120 3.74 -0.21 -2.90
CA HIS A 120 4.93 0.28 -2.22
C HIS A 120 6.22 0.00 -2.99
N TYR A 121 6.15 -0.63 -4.17
CA TYR A 121 7.27 -1.17 -4.92
C TYR A 121 7.91 -2.39 -4.27
N ARG A 122 7.93 -2.48 -2.95
CA ARG A 122 8.61 -3.55 -2.22
C ARG A 122 7.79 -4.04 -1.03
N CYS A 123 8.05 -5.29 -0.68
CA CYS A 123 7.77 -5.91 0.61
C CYS A 123 8.98 -6.76 1.02
N ALA A 124 8.85 -7.51 2.09
CA ALA A 124 9.87 -8.48 2.46
C ALA A 124 9.24 -9.74 3.05
N LEU A 125 9.93 -10.86 2.92
CA LEU A 125 9.61 -12.10 3.60
C LEU A 125 10.70 -12.38 4.64
N TYR A 126 10.26 -12.68 5.84
CA TYR A 126 11.10 -13.08 6.96
C TYR A 126 10.58 -14.38 7.54
N VAL A 127 11.47 -15.34 7.78
CA VAL A 127 11.10 -16.62 8.40
C VAL A 127 11.61 -16.63 9.83
N ASP A 128 10.66 -16.81 10.76
CA ASP A 128 10.94 -16.92 12.19
C ASP A 128 10.58 -18.31 12.69
N TYR A 129 11.25 -18.74 13.75
CA TYR A 129 10.98 -19.98 14.41
C TYR A 129 10.91 -19.75 15.91
N PRO A 130 9.89 -20.29 16.61
CA PRO A 130 9.77 -20.12 18.06
C PRO A 130 11.00 -20.62 18.80
N ASP A 131 11.42 -19.89 19.80
CA ASP A 131 12.52 -20.28 20.69
C ASP A 131 12.02 -21.36 21.66
N VAL A 132 12.16 -22.60 21.24
CA VAL A 132 11.80 -23.79 22.02
C VAL A 132 13.01 -24.68 22.22
N PRO A 133 13.10 -25.38 23.35
CA PRO A 133 14.17 -26.36 23.54
C PRO A 133 14.19 -27.40 22.39
N PRO A 134 15.35 -27.82 21.92
CA PRO A 134 15.45 -28.85 20.89
C PRO A 134 14.65 -30.10 21.28
N ALA A 135 13.78 -30.55 20.40
CA ALA A 135 13.00 -31.76 20.63
C ALA A 135 13.90 -33.00 20.58
N ARG A 136 13.78 -33.89 21.53
CA ARG A 136 14.56 -35.13 21.62
C ARG A 136 14.12 -36.20 20.64
N ASN A 137 12.87 -36.11 20.18
CA ASN A 137 12.27 -37.04 19.26
C ASN A 137 11.07 -36.40 18.52
N LEU A 138 10.58 -37.08 17.47
CA LEU A 138 9.45 -36.62 16.65
C LEU A 138 8.16 -36.43 17.44
N ALA A 139 7.91 -37.20 18.48
CA ALA A 139 6.72 -37.08 19.34
C ALA A 139 6.78 -35.79 20.15
N GLU A 140 7.94 -35.46 20.73
CA GLU A 140 8.18 -34.21 21.47
C GLU A 140 8.09 -32.99 20.53
N PHE A 141 8.68 -33.05 19.32
CA PHE A 141 8.56 -32.04 18.30
C PHE A 141 7.08 -31.73 17.95
N LYS A 142 6.30 -32.76 17.73
CA LYS A 142 4.84 -32.60 17.46
C LYS A 142 4.08 -32.06 18.66
N ALA A 143 4.50 -32.43 19.89
CA ALA A 143 3.88 -31.93 21.14
C ALA A 143 4.19 -30.46 21.42
N GLN A 144 5.39 -29.99 21.06
CA GLN A 144 5.79 -28.58 21.21
C GLN A 144 4.97 -27.62 20.33
N LYS A 145 4.40 -28.11 19.23
CA LYS A 145 3.66 -27.29 18.24
C LYS A 145 4.42 -26.06 17.79
N ALA A 146 5.75 -26.14 17.78
CA ALA A 146 6.62 -25.10 17.30
C ALA A 146 6.76 -25.24 15.78
N TYR A 147 6.21 -24.28 15.05
CA TYR A 147 6.21 -24.27 13.60
C TYR A 147 6.95 -23.04 13.08
N PRO A 148 7.75 -23.17 11.99
CA PRO A 148 8.29 -22.01 11.33
C PRO A 148 7.18 -21.17 10.70
N MET A 149 7.28 -19.85 10.84
CA MET A 149 6.31 -18.88 10.33
C MET A 149 6.95 -17.99 9.29
N ILE A 150 6.21 -17.69 8.23
CA ILE A 150 6.62 -16.78 7.18
C ILE A 150 5.90 -15.46 7.39
N HIS A 151 6.63 -14.43 7.78
CA HIS A 151 6.11 -13.08 7.97
C HIS A 151 6.25 -12.27 6.69
N LEU A 152 5.14 -11.74 6.20
CA LEU A 152 5.13 -10.72 5.16
C LEU A 152 5.22 -9.35 5.82
N LEU A 153 6.28 -8.61 5.50
CA LEU A 153 6.53 -7.27 5.98
C LEU A 153 6.28 -6.27 4.85
N ASN A 154 5.52 -5.23 5.10
CA ASN A 154 5.37 -4.17 4.12
C ASN A 154 6.59 -3.24 4.14
N ALA A 155 6.68 -2.33 3.17
CA ALA A 155 7.81 -1.40 3.08
C ALA A 155 7.94 -0.47 4.30
N LEU A 156 6.84 -0.19 5.00
CA LEU A 156 6.80 0.69 6.17
C LEU A 156 7.34 0.01 7.44
N ASP A 157 7.36 -1.33 7.46
CA ASP A 157 7.79 -2.10 8.63
C ASP A 157 9.32 -2.23 8.70
N VAL A 158 10.00 -2.26 7.54
CA VAL A 158 11.46 -2.41 7.46
C VAL A 158 12.10 -1.03 7.40
N VAL A 159 12.51 -0.52 8.55
CA VAL A 159 12.95 0.90 8.69
C VAL A 159 14.44 1.10 8.41
N ASN A 160 15.27 0.08 8.61
CA ASN A 160 16.70 0.15 8.35
C ASN A 160 17.27 -1.20 7.92
N TRP A 161 18.30 -1.19 7.07
CA TRP A 161 19.03 -2.36 6.62
C TRP A 161 20.44 -1.99 6.18
N ASP A 162 21.33 -2.97 6.19
CA ASP A 162 22.70 -2.85 5.70
C ASP A 162 23.20 -4.19 5.20
N SER A 163 24.18 -4.16 4.33
CA SER A 163 24.78 -5.33 3.68
C SER A 163 26.28 -5.26 3.67
N VAL A 164 26.93 -6.43 3.74
CA VAL A 164 28.36 -6.61 3.73
C VAL A 164 28.78 -7.60 2.64
N MET A 165 29.98 -7.44 2.11
CA MET A 165 30.56 -8.40 1.18
C MET A 165 31.20 -9.54 1.97
N ILE A 166 30.67 -10.77 1.82
CA ILE A 166 31.20 -12.02 2.40
C ILE A 166 31.41 -12.99 1.24
N ASP A 167 32.61 -13.52 1.10
CA ASP A 167 32.93 -14.48 0.05
C ASP A 167 32.54 -14.04 -1.36
N ASN A 168 32.80 -12.78 -1.68
CA ASN A 168 32.44 -12.15 -2.96
C ASN A 168 30.91 -12.07 -3.24
N GLN A 169 30.09 -12.27 -2.21
CA GLN A 169 28.63 -12.14 -2.27
C GLN A 169 28.16 -11.05 -1.33
N LYS A 170 27.23 -10.22 -1.78
CA LYS A 170 26.56 -9.23 -0.94
C LYS A 170 25.52 -9.93 -0.08
N LYS A 171 25.69 -9.89 1.24
CA LYS A 171 24.77 -10.48 2.21
C LYS A 171 24.25 -9.41 3.16
N LEU A 172 22.96 -9.47 3.49
CA LEU A 172 22.37 -8.62 4.53
C LEU A 172 23.05 -8.91 5.88
N CYS A 173 23.55 -7.87 6.54
CA CYS A 173 24.16 -7.96 7.87
C CYS A 173 23.32 -7.29 8.94
N LEU A 174 22.38 -6.42 8.58
CA LEU A 174 21.45 -5.76 9.48
C LEU A 174 20.08 -5.64 8.82
N VAL A 175 19.02 -5.96 9.57
CA VAL A 175 17.63 -5.59 9.22
C VAL A 175 16.94 -5.15 10.50
N VAL A 176 16.31 -3.98 10.49
CA VAL A 176 15.53 -3.43 11.60
C VAL A 176 14.07 -3.36 11.20
N ILE A 177 13.25 -4.13 11.90
CA ILE A 177 11.81 -4.25 11.67
C ILE A 177 11.09 -3.55 12.81
N ARG A 178 10.21 -2.60 12.47
CA ARG A 178 9.29 -1.97 13.41
C ARG A 178 8.05 -2.82 13.54
N GLU A 179 7.69 -3.19 14.74
CA GLU A 179 6.55 -4.03 15.07
C GLU A 179 5.69 -3.39 16.16
N PHE A 180 4.42 -3.77 16.21
CA PHE A 180 3.51 -3.38 17.28
C PHE A 180 3.06 -4.62 18.04
N LYS A 181 3.40 -4.71 19.31
CA LYS A 181 2.95 -5.77 20.21
C LYS A 181 1.66 -5.33 20.89
N SER A 182 0.60 -6.11 20.71
CA SER A 182 -0.66 -5.87 21.39
C SER A 182 -0.69 -6.61 22.73
N GLU A 183 -0.87 -5.87 23.81
CA GLU A 183 -1.05 -6.43 25.15
C GLU A 183 -2.48 -6.20 25.64
N ARG A 184 -3.09 -7.24 26.19
CA ARG A 184 -4.43 -7.13 26.76
C ARG A 184 -4.36 -6.45 28.12
N GLY A 185 -5.19 -5.44 28.34
CA GLY A 185 -5.31 -4.77 29.63
C GLY A 185 -5.81 -5.70 30.74
N ALA A 186 -5.57 -5.32 31.98
CA ALA A 186 -5.99 -6.06 33.18
C ALA A 186 -7.53 -6.22 33.28
N ASP A 187 -8.29 -5.36 32.61
CA ASP A 187 -9.75 -5.41 32.48
C ASP A 187 -10.25 -6.52 31.54
N GLY A 188 -9.36 -7.16 30.79
CA GLY A 188 -9.68 -8.19 29.81
C GLY A 188 -10.33 -7.69 28.51
N PHE A 189 -10.66 -6.40 28.40
CA PHE A 189 -11.36 -5.78 27.25
C PHE A 189 -10.47 -4.81 26.49
N SER A 190 -9.69 -3.99 27.18
CA SER A 190 -8.78 -3.03 26.54
C SER A 190 -7.57 -3.74 25.92
N LYS A 191 -7.02 -3.11 24.88
CA LYS A 191 -5.74 -3.49 24.27
C LYS A 191 -4.85 -2.28 24.20
N THR A 192 -3.60 -2.45 24.57
CA THR A 192 -2.55 -1.43 24.42
C THR A 192 -1.56 -1.93 23.40
N GLU A 193 -1.27 -1.10 22.42
CA GLU A 193 -0.24 -1.39 21.41
C GLU A 193 1.07 -0.73 21.87
N GLN A 194 2.11 -1.54 21.93
CA GLN A 194 3.46 -1.08 22.26
C GLN A 194 4.34 -1.25 21.02
N GLU A 195 4.97 -0.16 20.61
CA GLU A 195 5.97 -0.18 19.54
C GLU A 195 7.22 -0.91 20.04
N GLN A 196 7.75 -1.79 19.18
CA GLN A 196 9.01 -2.49 19.40
C GLN A 196 9.79 -2.60 18.10
N TYR A 197 11.09 -2.86 18.21
CA TYR A 197 11.96 -3.07 17.08
C TYR A 197 12.61 -4.44 17.17
N ARG A 198 12.40 -5.26 16.13
CA ARG A 198 13.13 -6.52 15.97
C ARG A 198 14.35 -6.25 15.10
N VAL A 199 15.51 -6.56 15.65
CA VAL A 199 16.80 -6.37 14.99
C VAL A 199 17.37 -7.73 14.62
N LEU A 200 17.56 -7.95 13.33
CA LEU A 200 18.21 -9.11 12.76
C LEU A 200 19.63 -8.72 12.41
N ARG A 201 20.61 -9.46 12.91
CA ARG A 201 22.04 -9.18 12.68
C ARG A 201 22.78 -10.41 12.21
N LEU A 202 23.71 -10.19 11.30
CA LEU A 202 24.72 -11.15 10.93
C LEU A 202 26.06 -10.61 11.42
N GLU A 203 26.61 -11.21 12.46
CA GLU A 203 27.82 -10.73 13.13
C GLU A 203 28.95 -11.73 12.99
N GLN A 204 30.17 -11.24 12.86
CA GLN A 204 31.34 -12.08 12.80
C GLN A 204 31.80 -12.42 14.22
N GLU A 205 31.88 -13.71 14.50
CA GLU A 205 32.41 -14.24 15.76
C GLU A 205 33.96 -14.25 15.74
N GLY A 206 34.56 -14.43 16.91
CA GLY A 206 36.02 -14.40 17.08
C GLY A 206 36.79 -15.46 16.26
N ASN A 207 36.12 -16.49 15.79
CA ASN A 207 36.67 -17.52 14.89
C ASN A 207 36.60 -17.12 13.38
N GLY A 208 36.04 -15.96 13.06
CA GLY A 208 35.85 -15.48 11.69
C GLY A 208 34.57 -15.92 11.01
N GLU A 209 33.76 -16.76 11.64
CA GLU A 209 32.47 -17.21 11.12
C GLU A 209 31.37 -16.16 11.37
N TYR A 210 30.44 -16.05 10.44
CA TYR A 210 29.27 -15.17 10.60
C TYR A 210 28.09 -15.94 11.17
N ILE A 211 27.50 -15.40 12.23
CA ILE A 211 26.36 -16.00 12.92
C ILE A 211 25.18 -15.03 12.93
N TYR A 212 24.00 -15.55 12.58
CA TYR A 212 22.75 -14.82 12.64
C TYR A 212 22.21 -14.72 14.06
N SER A 213 21.76 -13.54 14.43
CA SER A 213 21.13 -13.29 15.74
C SER A 213 19.88 -12.42 15.62
N VAL A 214 18.97 -12.58 16.55
CA VAL A 214 17.73 -11.80 16.69
C VAL A 214 17.69 -11.15 18.06
N GLN A 215 17.37 -9.86 18.11
CA GLN A 215 17.17 -9.13 19.35
C GLN A 215 15.98 -8.20 19.25
N VAL A 216 15.10 -8.20 20.24
CA VAL A 216 13.93 -7.31 20.30
C VAL A 216 14.21 -6.17 21.25
N TYR A 217 13.98 -4.93 20.78
CA TYR A 217 14.11 -3.71 21.56
C TYR A 217 12.72 -3.20 21.92
N THR A 218 12.50 -2.95 23.20
CA THR A 218 11.25 -2.41 23.73
C THR A 218 11.51 -1.08 24.44
N LYS A 219 10.47 -0.28 24.59
CA LYS A 219 10.57 1.01 25.26
C LYS A 219 10.62 0.81 26.78
N GLY A 220 11.72 1.22 27.41
CA GLY A 220 11.89 1.17 28.86
C GLY A 220 11.13 2.29 29.58
N GLU A 221 11.07 2.22 30.92
CA GLU A 221 10.34 3.17 31.76
C GLU A 221 10.77 4.64 31.60
N LYS A 222 12.04 4.87 31.22
CA LYS A 222 12.57 6.22 30.96
C LYS A 222 12.42 6.69 29.52
N GLY A 223 11.68 5.93 28.71
CA GLY A 223 11.47 6.25 27.29
C GLY A 223 12.64 5.90 26.37
N ASN A 224 13.73 5.33 26.87
CA ASN A 224 14.85 4.81 26.08
C ASN A 224 14.54 3.41 25.55
N TRP A 225 15.20 3.03 24.45
CA TRP A 225 15.08 1.69 23.89
C TRP A 225 16.03 0.74 24.59
N VAL A 226 15.51 -0.39 25.05
CA VAL A 226 16.25 -1.42 25.78
C VAL A 226 16.18 -2.72 25.00
N GLY A 227 17.34 -3.28 24.65
CA GLY A 227 17.43 -4.59 24.01
C GLY A 227 17.16 -5.71 25.02
N GLY A 228 16.28 -6.63 24.66
CA GLY A 228 16.09 -7.90 25.36
C GLY A 228 17.24 -8.87 25.10
N ASP A 229 17.05 -10.12 25.47
CA ASP A 229 18.04 -11.18 25.24
C ASP A 229 18.29 -11.40 23.74
N LYS A 230 19.56 -11.52 23.41
CA LYS A 230 20.00 -11.84 22.05
C LYS A 230 19.89 -13.36 21.85
N LYS A 231 19.18 -13.76 20.79
CA LYS A 231 18.92 -15.13 20.44
C LYS A 231 19.69 -15.52 19.18
N PHE A 232 20.18 -16.75 19.13
CA PHE A 232 20.93 -17.32 18.02
C PHE A 232 20.15 -18.53 17.48
N PRO A 233 19.29 -18.35 16.48
CA PRO A 233 18.54 -19.47 15.90
C PRO A 233 19.46 -20.54 15.30
N THR A 234 19.04 -21.79 15.44
CA THR A 234 19.73 -22.95 14.84
C THR A 234 18.82 -23.63 13.82
N ASP A 235 19.43 -24.32 12.86
CA ASP A 235 18.73 -25.20 11.94
C ASP A 235 18.31 -26.52 12.60
N TYR A 236 17.63 -27.40 11.87
CA TYR A 236 17.23 -28.73 12.35
C TYR A 236 18.38 -29.55 12.93
N ASN A 237 19.58 -29.39 12.40
CA ASN A 237 20.79 -30.14 12.85
C ASN A 237 21.51 -29.48 14.03
N GLY A 238 20.99 -28.34 14.52
CA GLY A 238 21.61 -27.56 15.62
C GLY A 238 22.73 -26.63 15.18
N ASN A 239 22.94 -26.43 13.86
CA ASN A 239 23.96 -25.50 13.36
C ASN A 239 23.40 -24.07 13.38
N PHE A 240 24.25 -23.12 13.72
CA PHE A 240 23.88 -21.70 13.60
C PHE A 240 23.68 -21.28 12.14
N TRP A 241 22.76 -20.36 11.92
CA TRP A 241 22.56 -19.79 10.59
C TRP A 241 23.66 -18.81 10.25
N THR A 242 24.21 -18.94 9.04
CA THR A 242 25.28 -18.09 8.49
C THR A 242 24.75 -16.98 7.58
N TYR A 243 23.45 -16.76 7.59
CA TYR A 243 22.75 -15.69 6.87
C TYR A 243 21.40 -15.39 7.56
N ILE A 244 20.88 -14.22 7.34
CA ILE A 244 19.54 -13.81 7.85
C ILE A 244 18.48 -14.46 6.95
N PRO A 245 17.50 -15.23 7.49
CA PRO A 245 16.40 -15.81 6.71
C PRO A 245 15.37 -14.74 6.33
N PHE A 246 15.81 -13.76 5.55
CA PHE A 246 15.07 -12.58 5.11
C PHE A 246 15.39 -12.26 3.66
N THR A 247 14.38 -11.86 2.89
CA THR A 247 14.57 -11.35 1.54
C THR A 247 13.68 -10.18 1.25
N PHE A 248 14.22 -9.17 0.57
CA PHE A 248 13.40 -8.16 -0.06
C PHE A 248 12.73 -8.73 -1.30
N VAL A 249 11.52 -8.26 -1.57
CA VAL A 249 10.78 -8.58 -2.79
C VAL A 249 10.41 -7.25 -3.43
N GLY A 250 10.81 -7.04 -4.67
CA GLY A 250 10.54 -5.81 -5.40
C GLY A 250 9.64 -6.03 -6.62
N ALA A 251 8.98 -4.99 -7.08
CA ALA A 251 8.10 -5.06 -8.25
C ALA A 251 8.86 -5.34 -9.57
N ILE A 252 10.15 -5.04 -9.62
CA ILE A 252 10.99 -5.26 -10.82
C ILE A 252 12.06 -6.32 -10.55
N ASP A 253 12.70 -6.26 -9.40
CA ASP A 253 13.74 -7.18 -8.96
C ASP A 253 13.78 -7.28 -7.43
N ASN A 254 14.37 -8.33 -6.88
CA ASN A 254 14.46 -8.60 -5.44
C ASN A 254 15.70 -7.96 -4.78
N SER A 255 16.22 -6.88 -5.35
CA SER A 255 17.36 -6.17 -4.78
C SER A 255 16.98 -5.29 -3.57
N GLU A 256 17.99 -4.77 -2.89
CA GLU A 256 17.80 -3.80 -1.80
C GLU A 256 17.41 -2.40 -2.30
N GLU A 257 17.53 -2.15 -3.60
CA GLU A 257 17.25 -0.87 -4.22
C GLU A 257 15.74 -0.59 -4.27
N ILE A 258 15.33 0.63 -3.93
CA ILE A 258 13.94 1.04 -3.97
C ILE A 258 13.70 1.93 -5.19
N LYS A 259 12.80 1.49 -6.07
CA LYS A 259 12.34 2.29 -7.21
C LYS A 259 10.95 2.85 -6.93
N LYS A 260 10.42 3.64 -7.86
CA LYS A 260 9.08 4.23 -7.70
C LYS A 260 8.00 3.15 -7.75
N PRO A 261 7.00 3.22 -6.86
CA PRO A 261 5.86 2.30 -6.88
C PRO A 261 5.12 2.31 -8.22
N PRO A 262 4.70 1.14 -8.74
CA PRO A 262 3.99 1.03 -10.02
C PRO A 262 2.71 1.85 -10.10
N LEU A 263 1.93 1.93 -9.02
CA LEU A 263 0.67 2.68 -8.96
C LEU A 263 0.86 4.19 -8.71
N LEU A 264 2.08 4.68 -8.42
CA LEU A 264 2.30 6.08 -8.08
C LEU A 264 1.86 7.07 -9.18
N PRO A 265 2.14 6.83 -10.47
CA PRO A 265 1.65 7.72 -11.52
C PRO A 265 0.13 7.77 -11.60
N LEU A 266 -0.55 6.62 -11.44
CA LEU A 266 -2.00 6.54 -11.41
C LEU A 266 -2.58 7.29 -10.22
N ALA A 267 -2.02 7.12 -9.01
CA ALA A 267 -2.43 7.85 -7.81
C ALA A 267 -2.29 9.37 -7.94
N ASN A 268 -1.21 9.83 -8.56
CA ASN A 268 -1.01 11.26 -8.82
C ASN A 268 -2.08 11.83 -9.76
N LEU A 269 -2.42 11.09 -10.81
CA LEU A 269 -3.47 11.48 -11.75
C LEU A 269 -4.87 11.42 -11.10
N ASN A 270 -5.11 10.43 -10.25
CA ASN A 270 -6.34 10.30 -9.47
C ASN A 270 -6.54 11.50 -8.51
N LEU A 271 -5.49 11.95 -7.84
CA LEU A 271 -5.54 13.16 -7.01
C LEU A 271 -5.71 14.43 -7.84
N ALA A 272 -5.18 14.49 -9.07
CA ALA A 272 -5.44 15.60 -9.98
C ALA A 272 -6.91 15.64 -10.43
N HIS A 273 -7.49 14.48 -10.74
CA HIS A 273 -8.92 14.34 -11.04
C HIS A 273 -9.79 14.75 -9.84
N TYR A 274 -9.39 14.42 -8.61
CA TYR A 274 -10.09 14.82 -7.39
C TYR A 274 -10.16 16.35 -7.24
N ARG A 275 -9.09 17.08 -7.57
CA ARG A 275 -9.08 18.55 -7.55
C ARG A 275 -10.04 19.13 -8.57
N ASP A 276 -10.03 18.62 -9.81
CA ASP A 276 -11.01 19.05 -10.82
C ASP A 276 -12.43 18.72 -10.41
N SER A 277 -12.66 17.59 -9.74
CA SER A 277 -13.97 17.21 -9.19
C SER A 277 -14.44 18.25 -8.15
N ALA A 278 -13.56 18.71 -7.28
CA ALA A 278 -13.91 19.74 -6.29
C ALA A 278 -14.34 21.05 -6.98
N ASP A 279 -13.57 21.52 -7.97
CA ASP A 279 -13.90 22.72 -8.74
C ASP A 279 -15.21 22.56 -9.52
N PHE A 280 -15.43 21.38 -10.10
CA PHE A 280 -16.66 21.07 -10.81
C PHE A 280 -17.88 21.09 -9.88
N GLN A 281 -17.81 20.42 -8.74
CA GLN A 281 -18.90 20.37 -7.76
C GLN A 281 -19.21 21.77 -7.17
N GLU A 282 -18.17 22.56 -6.94
CA GLU A 282 -18.33 23.96 -6.50
C GLU A 282 -19.06 24.79 -7.56
N SER A 283 -18.65 24.66 -8.83
CA SER A 283 -19.30 25.31 -9.96
C SER A 283 -20.78 24.89 -10.08
N VAL A 284 -21.07 23.58 -9.97
CA VAL A 284 -22.46 23.06 -10.00
C VAL A 284 -23.28 23.63 -8.85
N PHE A 285 -22.69 23.73 -7.65
CA PHE A 285 -23.37 24.30 -6.48
C PHE A 285 -23.78 25.78 -6.71
N TYR A 286 -22.84 26.61 -7.18
CA TYR A 286 -23.12 28.02 -7.45
C TYR A 286 -24.08 28.22 -8.62
N MET A 287 -23.96 27.46 -9.68
CA MET A 287 -24.85 27.55 -10.85
C MET A 287 -26.25 27.03 -10.58
N GLY A 288 -26.38 26.03 -9.69
CA GLY A 288 -27.66 25.48 -9.27
C GLY A 288 -28.49 26.44 -8.38
N GLN A 289 -27.88 27.54 -7.90
CA GLN A 289 -28.51 28.53 -7.02
C GLN A 289 -28.51 29.92 -7.68
N PRO A 290 -29.51 30.24 -8.51
CA PRO A 290 -29.57 31.54 -9.16
C PRO A 290 -29.62 32.64 -8.10
N GLN A 291 -28.81 33.68 -8.29
CA GLN A 291 -28.80 34.86 -7.42
C GLN A 291 -29.84 35.85 -7.88
N TYR A 292 -30.81 36.11 -7.03
CA TYR A 292 -31.81 37.15 -7.27
C TYR A 292 -31.28 38.48 -6.82
N PHE A 293 -31.48 39.51 -7.62
CA PHE A 293 -31.14 40.88 -7.25
C PHE A 293 -32.31 41.83 -7.54
N ALA A 294 -32.50 42.84 -6.69
CA ALA A 294 -33.41 43.92 -6.91
C ALA A 294 -32.64 45.20 -7.20
N LYS A 295 -33.04 45.96 -8.23
CA LYS A 295 -32.47 47.27 -8.58
C LYS A 295 -33.57 48.36 -8.45
N GLY A 296 -33.16 49.61 -8.20
CA GLY A 296 -34.08 50.72 -8.08
C GLY A 296 -34.97 50.64 -6.84
N VAL A 297 -34.57 49.90 -5.82
CA VAL A 297 -35.29 49.81 -4.53
C VAL A 297 -34.71 50.77 -3.50
N THR A 298 -35.54 51.31 -2.60
CA THR A 298 -35.12 52.16 -1.49
C THR A 298 -34.69 51.33 -0.28
N TRP A 299 -33.96 51.92 0.64
CA TRP A 299 -33.58 51.26 1.90
C TRP A 299 -34.82 50.94 2.76
N GLU A 300 -35.84 51.76 2.73
CA GLU A 300 -37.12 51.50 3.45
C GLU A 300 -37.82 50.25 2.87
N TRP A 301 -37.83 50.11 1.53
CA TRP A 301 -38.37 48.90 0.89
C TRP A 301 -37.56 47.66 1.29
N TYR A 302 -36.23 47.77 1.30
CA TYR A 302 -35.34 46.65 1.69
C TYR A 302 -35.59 46.22 3.13
N ASP A 303 -35.69 47.19 4.09
CA ASP A 303 -35.93 46.88 5.49
C ASP A 303 -37.33 46.27 5.72
N GLN A 304 -38.33 46.71 5.00
CA GLN A 304 -39.69 46.13 5.04
C GLN A 304 -39.67 44.72 4.45
N ALA A 305 -39.01 44.51 3.31
CA ALA A 305 -38.88 43.22 2.67
C ALA A 305 -38.11 42.21 3.56
N LYS A 306 -37.07 42.67 4.22
CA LYS A 306 -36.32 41.87 5.19
C LYS A 306 -37.15 41.45 6.40
N LYS A 307 -37.97 42.34 6.92
CA LYS A 307 -38.89 42.05 8.07
C LYS A 307 -39.98 41.07 7.71
N ARG A 308 -40.53 41.14 6.48
CA ARG A 308 -41.65 40.31 6.00
C ARG A 308 -41.17 38.97 5.43
N GLY A 309 -39.89 38.84 5.11
CA GLY A 309 -39.33 37.78 4.29
C GLY A 309 -39.59 38.05 2.80
N ILE A 310 -38.59 37.72 1.96
CA ILE A 310 -38.74 37.76 0.49
C ILE A 310 -39.02 36.34 0.03
N TYR A 311 -40.21 36.09 -0.46
CA TYR A 311 -40.62 34.80 -1.01
C TYR A 311 -40.65 34.91 -2.52
N ILE A 312 -39.92 34.00 -3.20
CA ILE A 312 -39.87 33.93 -4.65
C ILE A 312 -40.42 32.56 -5.06
N GLY A 313 -41.46 32.54 -5.88
CA GLY A 313 -42.09 31.29 -6.32
C GLY A 313 -43.23 31.49 -7.30
N ALA A 314 -43.75 30.43 -7.87
CA ALA A 314 -44.68 30.46 -9.02
C ALA A 314 -46.06 31.16 -8.77
N LYS A 315 -46.40 31.46 -7.54
CA LYS A 315 -47.67 32.11 -7.17
C LYS A 315 -47.48 33.27 -6.20
N VAL A 316 -46.30 33.86 -6.18
CA VAL A 316 -45.95 34.95 -5.27
C VAL A 316 -45.83 36.26 -6.04
N LEU A 317 -46.59 37.27 -5.64
CA LEU A 317 -46.47 38.64 -6.13
C LEU A 317 -45.48 39.39 -5.23
N LEU A 318 -44.36 39.83 -5.82
CA LEU A 318 -43.40 40.69 -5.12
C LEU A 318 -43.63 42.15 -5.54
N PRO A 319 -44.18 43.00 -4.68
CA PRO A 319 -44.39 44.40 -5.01
C PRO A 319 -43.05 45.13 -5.06
N LEU A 320 -42.80 45.81 -6.18
CA LEU A 320 -41.59 46.62 -6.38
C LEU A 320 -41.99 48.11 -6.43
N PRO A 321 -41.09 49.05 -6.07
CA PRO A 321 -41.25 50.48 -6.32
C PRO A 321 -41.42 50.76 -7.82
N GLU A 322 -41.92 51.96 -8.17
CA GLU A 322 -42.24 52.37 -9.54
C GLU A 322 -41.08 52.19 -10.54
N ASN A 323 -39.83 52.41 -10.09
CA ASN A 323 -38.60 52.19 -10.89
C ASN A 323 -37.86 50.92 -10.49
N GLY A 324 -38.48 50.05 -9.68
CA GLY A 324 -37.86 48.79 -9.20
C GLY A 324 -37.89 47.71 -10.26
N GLY A 325 -36.81 46.94 -10.34
CA GLY A 325 -36.71 45.76 -11.16
C GLY A 325 -36.13 44.56 -10.39
N LEU A 326 -36.62 43.37 -10.66
CA LEU A 326 -36.07 42.13 -10.16
C LEU A 326 -35.32 41.43 -11.32
N GLY A 327 -34.15 40.95 -11.06
CA GLY A 327 -33.38 40.16 -12.01
C GLY A 327 -32.80 38.91 -11.37
N ILE A 328 -32.34 38.05 -12.22
CA ILE A 328 -31.61 36.82 -11.86
C ILE A 328 -30.21 36.90 -12.48
N VAL A 329 -29.20 36.69 -11.68
CA VAL A 329 -27.83 36.43 -12.17
C VAL A 329 -27.59 34.94 -12.03
N GLN A 330 -27.31 34.31 -13.15
CA GLN A 330 -26.92 32.91 -13.19
C GLN A 330 -25.66 32.81 -14.07
N ALA A 331 -24.64 32.12 -13.59
CA ALA A 331 -23.46 31.88 -14.37
C ALA A 331 -23.72 30.81 -15.46
N ASP A 332 -23.02 30.91 -16.58
CA ASP A 332 -23.04 29.88 -17.61
C ASP A 332 -22.36 28.61 -17.10
N PRO A 333 -22.80 27.41 -17.52
CA PRO A 333 -22.18 26.17 -17.13
C PRO A 333 -20.68 26.13 -17.48
N ASN A 334 -19.83 25.88 -16.50
CA ASN A 334 -18.39 25.67 -16.72
C ASN A 334 -18.13 24.23 -17.14
N THR A 335 -17.95 24.00 -18.44
CA THR A 335 -17.70 22.66 -19.01
C THR A 335 -16.22 22.25 -18.94
N LEU A 336 -15.30 23.20 -18.75
CA LEU A 336 -13.85 22.93 -18.77
C LEU A 336 -13.40 21.94 -17.69
N ALA A 337 -13.90 22.10 -16.44
CA ALA A 337 -13.57 21.17 -15.37
C ALA A 337 -14.08 19.76 -15.68
N ARG A 338 -15.28 19.65 -16.25
CA ARG A 338 -15.87 18.36 -16.66
C ARG A 338 -15.06 17.69 -17.78
N GLU A 339 -14.61 18.45 -18.78
CA GLU A 339 -13.78 17.96 -19.87
C GLU A 339 -12.41 17.48 -19.34
N ALA A 340 -11.75 18.27 -18.47
CA ALA A 340 -10.51 17.91 -17.83
C ALA A 340 -10.64 16.63 -16.97
N MET A 341 -11.75 16.46 -16.26
CA MET A 341 -12.06 15.21 -15.53
C MET A 341 -12.18 14.02 -16.49
N LYS A 342 -12.91 14.20 -17.61
CA LYS A 342 -13.07 13.13 -18.60
C LYS A 342 -11.75 12.71 -19.21
N ASP A 343 -10.91 13.66 -19.59
CA ASP A 343 -9.58 13.37 -20.16
C ASP A 343 -8.68 12.63 -19.16
N LYS A 344 -8.70 13.04 -17.89
CA LYS A 344 -7.97 12.33 -16.83
C LYS A 344 -8.51 10.94 -16.59
N TRP A 345 -9.84 10.76 -16.65
CA TRP A 345 -10.49 9.47 -16.50
C TRP A 345 -10.05 8.48 -17.59
N GLU A 346 -10.08 8.87 -18.86
CA GLU A 346 -9.61 8.03 -19.96
C GLU A 346 -8.11 7.70 -19.82
N LYS A 347 -7.32 8.68 -19.38
CA LYS A 347 -5.89 8.46 -19.12
C LYS A 347 -5.62 7.50 -17.97
N MET A 348 -6.43 7.55 -16.89
CA MET A 348 -6.33 6.59 -15.80
C MET A 348 -6.62 5.15 -16.25
N LYS A 349 -7.64 4.95 -17.11
CA LYS A 349 -7.93 3.64 -17.72
C LYS A 349 -6.76 3.12 -18.56
N GLU A 350 -6.19 3.97 -19.42
CA GLU A 350 -5.01 3.60 -20.21
C GLU A 350 -3.83 3.20 -19.32
N MET A 351 -3.56 3.95 -18.25
CA MET A 351 -2.48 3.65 -17.32
C MET A 351 -2.73 2.34 -16.57
N GLY A 352 -3.96 2.06 -16.15
CA GLY A 352 -4.34 0.79 -15.53
C GLY A 352 -4.12 -0.40 -16.49
N ALA A 353 -4.53 -0.27 -17.74
CA ALA A 353 -4.34 -1.31 -18.76
C ALA A 353 -2.86 -1.65 -18.98
N ARG A 354 -1.96 -0.66 -18.98
CA ARG A 354 -0.52 -0.86 -19.17
C ARG A 354 0.16 -1.68 -18.06
N LEU A 355 -0.45 -1.78 -16.89
CA LEU A 355 0.14 -2.55 -15.77
C LEU A 355 0.05 -4.07 -16.01
N ILE A 356 -0.92 -4.54 -16.79
CA ILE A 356 -1.11 -5.96 -17.13
C ILE A 356 -0.69 -6.28 -18.57
N GLU A 357 -0.70 -5.29 -19.46
CA GLU A 357 -0.27 -5.47 -20.84
C GLU A 357 1.25 -5.56 -20.94
N LYS A 358 1.72 -6.43 -21.81
CA LYS A 358 3.13 -6.43 -22.23
C LYS A 358 3.42 -5.10 -22.94
N GLY A 359 4.49 -4.42 -22.60
CA GLY A 359 4.89 -3.19 -23.27
C GLY A 359 4.95 -3.42 -24.79
N THR A 360 4.04 -2.82 -25.54
CA THR A 360 4.19 -2.72 -26.98
C THR A 360 5.33 -1.76 -27.25
N ALA A 361 6.53 -2.28 -27.53
CA ALA A 361 7.50 -1.51 -28.30
C ALA A 361 6.78 -1.00 -29.54
N GLY A 362 6.83 0.33 -29.75
CA GLY A 362 6.11 0.97 -30.86
C GLY A 362 6.27 0.18 -32.16
N LYS A 363 5.28 0.26 -33.04
CA LYS A 363 5.19 -0.47 -34.32
C LYS A 363 6.55 -0.72 -34.94
N LYS A 364 7.16 -1.88 -34.61
CA LYS A 364 8.37 -2.36 -35.26
C LYS A 364 7.98 -2.99 -36.59
N THR A 365 8.78 -2.79 -37.62
CA THR A 365 8.60 -3.46 -38.93
C THR A 365 8.77 -4.96 -38.74
N ALA A 366 8.09 -5.75 -39.57
CA ALA A 366 8.09 -7.22 -39.53
C ALA A 366 9.50 -7.87 -39.53
N THR A 367 10.52 -7.13 -39.97
CA THR A 367 11.92 -7.59 -40.02
C THR A 367 12.64 -7.48 -38.67
N GLU A 368 12.21 -6.55 -37.79
CA GLU A 368 12.75 -6.39 -36.44
C GLU A 368 12.10 -7.31 -35.40
N ALA A 369 10.96 -7.92 -35.74
CA ALA A 369 10.23 -8.84 -34.87
C ALA A 369 10.94 -10.18 -34.65
N ASN A 370 11.88 -10.56 -35.51
CA ASN A 370 12.57 -11.85 -35.45
C ASN A 370 13.86 -11.85 -34.61
N SER A 371 14.31 -10.72 -34.06
CA SER A 371 15.54 -10.64 -33.25
C SER A 371 15.32 -10.35 -31.78
N ASP A 372 14.10 -10.06 -31.35
CA ASP A 372 13.78 -9.71 -29.95
C ASP A 372 12.68 -10.61 -29.38
N ASP A 373 12.97 -11.88 -29.20
CA ASP A 373 12.27 -12.76 -28.25
C ASP A 373 12.61 -12.39 -26.77
N ALA A 374 12.99 -11.15 -26.50
CA ALA A 374 12.99 -10.64 -25.15
C ALA A 374 11.53 -10.57 -24.70
N VAL A 375 11.10 -11.55 -23.93
CA VAL A 375 9.79 -11.63 -23.28
C VAL A 375 9.60 -10.37 -22.47
N GLN A 376 8.95 -9.36 -23.04
CA GLN A 376 8.61 -8.14 -22.31
C GLN A 376 7.54 -8.50 -21.29
N HIS A 377 7.98 -8.68 -20.04
CA HIS A 377 7.08 -8.92 -18.92
C HIS A 377 6.27 -7.65 -18.62
N SER A 378 4.97 -7.81 -18.35
CA SER A 378 4.19 -6.74 -17.74
C SER A 378 4.66 -6.51 -16.30
N VAL A 379 4.34 -5.35 -15.72
CA VAL A 379 4.67 -5.05 -14.32
C VAL A 379 4.08 -6.12 -13.38
N LEU A 380 2.83 -6.53 -13.62
CA LEU A 380 2.19 -7.59 -12.84
C LEU A 380 2.95 -8.92 -12.96
N SER A 381 3.41 -9.28 -14.17
CA SER A 381 4.18 -10.51 -14.38
C SER A 381 5.49 -10.51 -13.61
N LEU A 382 6.21 -9.38 -13.58
CA LEU A 382 7.44 -9.24 -12.79
C LEU A 382 7.16 -9.37 -11.28
N CYS A 383 6.10 -8.71 -10.78
CA CYS A 383 5.70 -8.86 -9.38
C CYS A 383 5.44 -10.33 -9.01
N VAL A 384 4.77 -11.10 -9.89
CA VAL A 384 4.48 -12.52 -9.66
C VAL A 384 5.74 -13.37 -9.69
N VAL A 385 6.63 -13.17 -10.66
CA VAL A 385 7.91 -13.91 -10.74
C VAL A 385 8.75 -13.66 -9.50
N ASN A 386 8.92 -12.39 -9.11
CA ASN A 386 9.73 -12.01 -7.94
C ASN A 386 9.14 -12.56 -6.63
N MET A 387 7.81 -12.57 -6.51
CA MET A 387 7.12 -13.15 -5.34
C MET A 387 7.29 -14.66 -5.29
N ASN A 388 7.18 -15.36 -6.42
CA ASN A 388 7.41 -16.81 -6.50
C ASN A 388 8.84 -17.19 -6.09
N GLU A 389 9.84 -16.44 -6.55
CA GLU A 389 11.23 -16.63 -6.16
C GLU A 389 11.43 -16.44 -4.65
N ALA A 390 10.90 -15.35 -4.11
CA ALA A 390 11.01 -15.06 -2.69
C ALA A 390 10.28 -16.08 -1.80
N LEU A 391 9.08 -16.53 -2.20
CA LEU A 391 8.36 -17.58 -1.50
C LEU A 391 9.10 -18.92 -1.55
N SER A 392 9.72 -19.26 -2.69
CA SER A 392 10.55 -20.45 -2.79
C SER A 392 11.74 -20.42 -1.82
N ALA A 393 12.38 -19.25 -1.66
CA ALA A 393 13.43 -19.06 -0.66
C ALA A 393 12.89 -19.19 0.78
N ALA A 394 11.79 -18.52 1.10
CA ALA A 394 11.17 -18.55 2.41
C ALA A 394 10.73 -19.98 2.81
N LEU A 395 10.16 -20.73 1.89
CA LEU A 395 9.77 -22.12 2.11
C LEU A 395 10.99 -23.01 2.42
N ARG A 396 12.10 -22.82 1.72
CA ARG A 396 13.36 -23.54 2.01
C ARG A 396 13.92 -23.18 3.37
N TRP A 397 13.84 -21.91 3.78
CA TRP A 397 14.23 -21.50 5.13
C TRP A 397 13.32 -22.10 6.20
N ALA A 398 12.00 -22.10 5.97
CA ALA A 398 11.08 -22.78 6.87
C ALA A 398 11.38 -24.27 6.99
N ALA A 399 11.65 -24.96 5.88
CA ALA A 399 12.04 -26.38 5.88
C ALA A 399 13.35 -26.62 6.67
N LYS A 400 14.33 -25.72 6.56
CA LYS A 400 15.64 -25.85 7.22
C LYS A 400 15.54 -25.83 8.76
N PHE A 401 14.50 -25.22 9.33
CA PHE A 401 14.24 -25.27 10.77
C PHE A 401 13.71 -26.64 11.23
N VAL A 402 12.99 -27.38 10.38
CA VAL A 402 12.19 -28.55 10.79
C VAL A 402 12.54 -29.86 10.08
N MET A 403 13.41 -29.81 9.08
CA MET A 403 13.78 -30.95 8.25
C MET A 403 15.29 -31.05 8.01
N PRO A 404 15.87 -32.26 7.99
CA PRO A 404 17.24 -32.47 7.52
C PRO A 404 17.31 -32.39 5.99
N ASN A 405 18.48 -32.13 5.44
CA ASN A 405 18.82 -32.27 4.02
C ASN A 405 17.91 -31.46 3.06
N VAL A 406 17.60 -30.21 3.42
CA VAL A 406 16.72 -29.32 2.61
C VAL A 406 17.28 -29.07 1.20
N ASP A 407 18.60 -29.17 1.02
CA ASP A 407 19.27 -28.90 -0.27
C ASP A 407 18.91 -29.92 -1.37
N VAL A 408 18.41 -31.09 -1.00
CA VAL A 408 17.99 -32.14 -1.96
C VAL A 408 16.50 -32.04 -2.33
N LEU A 409 15.72 -31.15 -1.67
CA LEU A 409 14.32 -30.96 -2.00
C LEU A 409 14.13 -30.35 -3.38
N THR A 410 13.30 -31.01 -4.18
CA THR A 410 12.91 -30.55 -5.52
C THR A 410 11.61 -29.77 -5.47
N LYS A 411 11.17 -29.20 -6.60
CA LYS A 411 9.83 -28.59 -6.73
C LYS A 411 8.71 -29.62 -6.51
N ASP A 412 8.98 -30.89 -6.72
CA ASP A 412 8.01 -31.98 -6.45
C ASP A 412 7.83 -32.25 -4.96
N ASP A 413 8.72 -31.80 -4.12
CA ASP A 413 8.69 -32.01 -2.67
C ASP A 413 8.19 -30.77 -1.91
N LEU A 414 8.62 -29.55 -2.36
CA LEU A 414 8.32 -28.29 -1.71
C LEU A 414 8.16 -27.20 -2.76
N MET A 415 6.93 -26.70 -2.93
CA MET A 415 6.63 -25.67 -3.92
C MET A 415 5.41 -24.83 -3.49
N PHE A 416 5.44 -23.56 -3.84
CA PHE A 416 4.29 -22.69 -3.98
C PHE A 416 4.55 -21.78 -5.19
N GLU A 417 3.66 -21.79 -6.17
CA GLU A 417 3.85 -21.03 -7.42
C GLU A 417 2.55 -20.40 -7.88
N ILE A 418 2.52 -19.08 -7.97
CA ILE A 418 1.43 -18.29 -8.55
C ILE A 418 1.52 -18.44 -10.06
N SER A 419 0.39 -18.73 -10.71
CA SER A 419 0.33 -18.83 -12.18
C SER A 419 0.73 -17.51 -12.85
N GLN A 420 1.41 -17.60 -13.98
CA GLN A 420 1.70 -16.45 -14.85
C GLN A 420 0.64 -16.26 -15.94
N GLU A 421 -0.38 -17.11 -15.96
CA GLU A 421 -1.53 -17.01 -16.85
C GLU A 421 -2.60 -16.10 -16.25
N PHE A 422 -2.61 -14.83 -16.63
CA PHE A 422 -3.53 -13.84 -16.09
C PHE A 422 -4.82 -13.76 -16.90
N ASN A 423 -5.95 -13.54 -16.23
CA ASN A 423 -7.21 -13.19 -16.89
C ASN A 423 -7.21 -11.73 -17.36
N LYS A 424 -6.42 -11.44 -18.42
CA LYS A 424 -6.28 -10.09 -18.98
C LYS A 424 -7.60 -9.55 -19.53
N GLN A 425 -8.39 -10.40 -20.20
CA GLN A 425 -9.65 -9.98 -20.78
C GLN A 425 -10.67 -9.58 -19.72
N GLY A 426 -10.75 -10.36 -18.62
CA GLY A 426 -11.62 -10.03 -17.49
C GLY A 426 -11.21 -8.71 -16.84
N TYR A 427 -9.93 -8.49 -16.61
CA TYR A 427 -9.39 -7.24 -16.05
C TYR A 427 -9.69 -6.03 -16.95
N LEU A 428 -9.42 -6.12 -18.26
CA LEU A 428 -9.67 -5.02 -19.20
C LEU A 428 -11.16 -4.72 -19.35
N ALA A 429 -12.01 -5.76 -19.29
CA ALA A 429 -13.46 -5.58 -19.32
C ALA A 429 -13.97 -4.88 -18.04
N GLU A 430 -13.42 -5.19 -16.87
CA GLU A 430 -13.75 -4.51 -15.61
C GLU A 430 -13.30 -3.04 -15.64
N LEU A 431 -12.07 -2.78 -16.08
CA LEU A 431 -11.54 -1.42 -16.23
C LEU A 431 -12.37 -0.56 -17.21
N ALA A 432 -12.92 -1.17 -18.25
CA ALA A 432 -13.80 -0.50 -19.20
C ALA A 432 -15.19 -0.17 -18.63
N ARG A 433 -15.65 -0.92 -17.62
CA ARG A 433 -16.96 -0.68 -16.93
C ARG A 433 -16.88 0.40 -15.86
N GLN A 434 -15.69 0.68 -15.31
CA GLN A 434 -15.44 1.80 -14.40
C GLN A 434 -15.56 3.14 -15.14
#